data_0bc0d93659d40db208f6d12c4c30a65d
#
_entry.id   0bc0d93659d40db208f6d12c4c30a65d
#
_cell.length_a   1.000
_cell.length_b   1.000
_cell.length_c   1.000
_cell.angle_alpha   90.00
_cell.angle_beta   90.00
_cell.angle_gamma   90.00
#
_symmetry.space_group_name_H-M   'P 1'
#
loop_
_entity.id
_entity.type
_entity.pdbx_description
1 polymer ?
#
loop_
_entity_poly.entity_id
_entity_poly.type
_entity_poly.pdbx_seq_one_letter_code
_entity_poly.pdbx_strand_id
1 'polypeptide(L)'
;MRAYSRSAFRVRYIGPKSFRLRPGTLIAATHRKETDVPVIAPELYFRASLWKHRSERMHFAARDDMFLRGFFAGFPPELSPRARRLLFPLAAGRFLPRVDVHPISSASTARLFELVAVAPEAPLADVVPGRLLSPLRERSAARGLPPPERSRDTLRGEYADLLWEPVSRGEGPDSFWSARATRATADFRELVDLLRTGRSLLVFPEGRPSPDGELGPLRRGLDALVRRGKPERILPVTLAYDPLVRGRTEIVLVFGETFSPPGEGLEEALLDCLKRATALTTGQFVAHELAAGREPHPAALAAELESSRALGRPVDPVLADPAGRAVKLAEARAVAEGKPEEIPFLAREFDSARS
;
A
#
# COMPACT_ATOMS: atom_id res chain seq x y z
N MET A 1 -16.88 1.87 -0.99
CA MET A 1 -15.64 1.24 -0.49
C MET A 1 -15.92 0.10 0.50
N ARG A 2 -16.67 0.28 1.60
CA ARG A 2 -16.93 -0.81 2.58
C ARG A 2 -17.65 -2.02 1.98
N ALA A 3 -18.60 -1.82 1.06
CA ALA A 3 -19.24 -2.91 0.34
C ALA A 3 -18.24 -3.68 -0.54
N TYR A 4 -17.37 -2.97 -1.24
CA TYR A 4 -16.30 -3.55 -2.04
C TYR A 4 -15.32 -4.37 -1.18
N SER A 5 -14.76 -3.79 -0.11
CA SER A 5 -13.82 -4.51 0.74
C SER A 5 -14.43 -5.77 1.36
N ARG A 6 -15.72 -5.73 1.74
CA ARG A 6 -16.43 -6.89 2.29
C ARG A 6 -16.88 -7.91 1.24
N SER A 7 -17.03 -7.53 -0.02
CA SER A 7 -17.32 -8.48 -1.11
C SER A 7 -16.05 -9.17 -1.60
N ALA A 8 -14.92 -8.46 -1.66
CA ALA A 8 -13.64 -8.98 -2.13
C ALA A 8 -12.87 -9.76 -1.05
N PHE A 9 -12.99 -9.33 0.22
CA PHE A 9 -12.22 -9.87 1.34
C PHE A 9 -13.12 -10.21 2.52
N ARG A 10 -12.61 -11.08 3.41
CA ARG A 10 -13.16 -11.29 4.74
C ARG A 10 -12.37 -10.44 5.74
N VAL A 11 -12.81 -9.20 5.98
CA VAL A 11 -12.11 -8.28 6.88
C VAL A 11 -12.48 -8.57 8.32
N ARG A 12 -11.51 -8.93 9.13
CA ARG A 12 -11.59 -9.07 10.59
C ARG A 12 -10.81 -7.93 11.24
N TYR A 13 -11.32 -7.49 12.35
CA TYR A 13 -10.77 -6.37 13.09
C TYR A 13 -10.42 -6.82 14.52
N ILE A 14 -9.21 -6.49 14.95
CA ILE A 14 -8.77 -6.66 16.33
C ILE A 14 -8.51 -5.28 16.93
N GLY A 15 -9.18 -5.00 18.05
CA GLY A 15 -9.09 -3.72 18.74
C GLY A 15 -10.41 -3.28 19.35
N PRO A 16 -10.50 -2.08 19.90
CA PRO A 16 -11.73 -1.57 20.51
C PRO A 16 -12.85 -1.43 19.47
N LYS A 17 -14.09 -1.77 19.85
CA LYS A 17 -15.27 -1.68 18.95
C LYS A 17 -15.46 -0.29 18.38
N SER A 18 -15.13 0.74 19.17
CA SER A 18 -15.09 2.14 18.77
C SER A 18 -13.98 2.86 19.52
N PHE A 19 -13.38 3.85 18.89
CA PHE A 19 -12.39 4.74 19.50
C PHE A 19 -12.60 6.13 18.94
N ARG A 20 -12.05 7.14 19.61
CA ARG A 20 -12.05 8.50 19.10
C ARG A 20 -10.69 8.79 18.49
N LEU A 21 -10.68 9.07 17.19
CA LEU A 21 -9.48 9.62 16.55
C LEU A 21 -9.33 11.07 17.01
N ARG A 22 -8.22 11.37 17.68
CA ARG A 22 -7.95 12.77 18.10
C ARG A 22 -7.45 13.57 16.90
N PRO A 23 -7.82 14.84 16.80
CA PRO A 23 -7.23 15.74 15.80
C PRO A 23 -5.71 15.72 15.87
N GLY A 24 -5.04 15.96 14.74
CA GLY A 24 -3.57 15.94 14.69
C GLY A 24 -2.92 14.58 14.82
N THR A 25 -3.67 13.50 14.61
CA THR A 25 -3.12 12.13 14.63
C THR A 25 -2.49 11.79 13.27
N LEU A 26 -1.22 11.37 13.28
CA LEU A 26 -0.58 10.70 12.15
C LEU A 26 -0.90 9.20 12.22
N ILE A 27 -1.57 8.68 11.20
CA ILE A 27 -1.88 7.25 11.09
C ILE A 27 -0.82 6.62 10.21
N ALA A 28 0.03 5.78 10.78
CA ALA A 28 1.10 5.09 10.08
C ALA A 28 0.69 3.63 9.84
N ALA A 29 0.37 3.28 8.60
CA ALA A 29 -0.12 1.96 8.25
C ALA A 29 0.94 1.13 7.51
N THR A 30 1.04 -0.17 7.78
CA THR A 30 1.83 -1.09 6.95
C THR A 30 1.25 -1.16 5.53
N HIS A 31 2.13 -1.26 4.53
CA HIS A 31 1.71 -1.33 3.13
C HIS A 31 1.97 -2.73 2.55
N ARG A 32 0.92 -3.50 2.40
CA ARG A 32 0.99 -4.88 1.92
C ARG A 32 0.53 -5.02 0.47
N LYS A 33 -0.57 -4.34 0.13
CA LYS A 33 -1.17 -4.40 -1.22
C LYS A 33 -1.76 -3.04 -1.58
N GLU A 34 -1.94 -2.80 -2.86
CA GLU A 34 -2.60 -1.58 -3.36
C GLU A 34 -4.07 -1.45 -2.86
N THR A 35 -4.63 -2.53 -2.34
CA THR A 35 -5.99 -2.58 -1.77
C THR A 35 -6.06 -2.15 -0.30
N ASP A 36 -4.97 -1.77 0.34
CA ASP A 36 -4.93 -1.43 1.77
C ASP A 36 -5.82 -0.23 2.10
N VAL A 37 -5.77 0.84 1.31
CA VAL A 37 -6.61 2.02 1.53
C VAL A 37 -8.10 1.70 1.48
N PRO A 38 -8.63 0.99 0.45
CA PRO A 38 -10.02 0.52 0.43
C PRO A 38 -10.44 -0.33 1.63
N VAL A 39 -9.51 -0.97 2.32
CA VAL A 39 -9.77 -1.77 3.53
C VAL A 39 -9.70 -0.90 4.79
N ILE A 40 -8.63 -0.13 4.96
CA ILE A 40 -8.38 0.68 6.17
C ILE A 40 -9.40 1.82 6.29
N ALA A 41 -9.59 2.60 5.22
CA ALA A 41 -10.37 3.82 5.28
C ALA A 41 -11.81 3.62 5.77
N PRO A 42 -12.61 2.64 5.26
CA PRO A 42 -13.95 2.41 5.75
C PRO A 42 -13.99 2.01 7.23
N GLU A 43 -13.07 1.17 7.68
CA GLU A 43 -13.04 0.73 9.07
C GLU A 43 -12.66 1.89 10.02
N LEU A 44 -11.70 2.74 9.64
CA LEU A 44 -11.39 3.97 10.37
C LEU A 44 -12.62 4.89 10.46
N TYR A 45 -13.27 5.18 9.33
CA TYR A 45 -14.45 6.05 9.31
C TYR A 45 -15.57 5.56 10.23
N PHE A 46 -15.86 4.27 10.22
CA PHE A 46 -16.94 3.71 11.02
C PHE A 46 -16.56 3.58 12.51
N ARG A 47 -15.35 3.11 12.82
CA ARG A 47 -14.93 2.84 14.19
C ARG A 47 -14.54 4.10 14.94
N ALA A 48 -13.88 5.04 14.29
CA ALA A 48 -13.58 6.33 14.85
C ALA A 48 -14.76 7.32 14.81
N SER A 49 -15.94 6.88 14.34
CA SER A 49 -17.15 7.71 14.21
C SER A 49 -16.96 8.99 13.41
N LEU A 50 -16.00 9.01 12.47
CA LEU A 50 -15.66 10.21 11.68
C LEU A 50 -16.83 10.70 10.81
N TRP A 51 -17.78 9.81 10.48
CA TRP A 51 -19.00 10.20 9.78
C TRP A 51 -19.93 11.12 10.58
N LYS A 52 -19.80 11.14 11.93
CA LYS A 52 -20.55 12.03 12.82
C LYS A 52 -19.88 13.41 12.99
N HIS A 53 -18.59 13.46 12.77
CA HIS A 53 -17.76 14.65 13.04
C HIS A 53 -17.07 15.12 11.77
N ARG A 54 -17.76 15.90 10.94
CA ARG A 54 -17.21 16.43 9.68
C ARG A 54 -15.95 17.29 9.86
N SER A 55 -15.73 17.86 11.03
CA SER A 55 -14.51 18.61 11.40
C SER A 55 -13.29 17.72 11.62
N GLU A 56 -13.50 16.41 11.86
CA GLU A 56 -12.45 15.44 12.12
C GLU A 56 -12.14 14.59 10.85
N ARG A 57 -12.23 15.19 9.66
CA ARG A 57 -11.93 14.48 8.41
C ARG A 57 -10.50 13.95 8.43
N MET A 58 -10.36 12.74 7.95
CA MET A 58 -9.08 12.11 7.77
C MET A 58 -8.58 12.37 6.35
N HIS A 59 -7.34 12.81 6.25
CA HIS A 59 -6.64 13.03 5.00
C HIS A 59 -5.76 11.82 4.68
N PHE A 60 -5.53 11.56 3.40
CA PHE A 60 -4.74 10.43 2.91
C PHE A 60 -3.62 10.96 2.02
N ALA A 61 -2.40 10.51 2.26
CA ALA A 61 -1.32 10.69 1.30
C ALA A 61 -1.32 9.52 0.31
N ALA A 62 -1.37 9.83 -0.97
CA ALA A 62 -1.35 8.83 -2.03
C ALA A 62 -0.33 9.22 -3.11
N ARG A 63 0.23 8.22 -3.80
CA ARG A 63 1.15 8.46 -4.91
C ARG A 63 0.50 9.36 -5.96
N ASP A 64 1.27 10.30 -6.49
CA ASP A 64 0.80 11.27 -7.48
C ASP A 64 0.34 10.63 -8.80
N ASP A 65 0.90 9.47 -9.17
CA ASP A 65 0.48 8.73 -10.35
C ASP A 65 -0.98 8.27 -10.30
N MET A 66 -1.57 8.07 -9.10
CA MET A 66 -2.99 7.78 -8.94
C MET A 66 -3.91 8.91 -9.43
N PHE A 67 -3.38 10.13 -9.50
CA PHE A 67 -4.12 11.30 -9.97
C PHE A 67 -4.06 11.45 -11.50
N LEU A 68 -3.21 10.69 -12.16
CA LEU A 68 -3.00 10.80 -13.60
C LEU A 68 -4.09 10.07 -14.39
N ARG A 69 -4.32 10.58 -15.60
CA ARG A 69 -5.10 9.87 -16.62
C ARG A 69 -4.41 8.55 -16.97
N GLY A 70 -5.17 7.47 -17.10
CA GLY A 70 -4.63 6.17 -17.46
C GLY A 70 -4.16 5.30 -16.28
N PHE A 71 -4.24 5.78 -15.05
CA PHE A 71 -3.92 4.96 -13.87
C PHE A 71 -4.66 3.62 -13.90
N PHE A 72 -5.98 3.62 -14.11
CA PHE A 72 -6.78 2.40 -14.18
C PHE A 72 -6.48 1.51 -15.39
N ALA A 73 -5.83 2.03 -16.41
CA ALA A 73 -5.40 1.24 -17.56
C ALA A 73 -4.03 0.60 -17.36
N GLY A 74 -3.18 1.21 -16.54
CA GLY A 74 -1.87 0.66 -16.17
C GLY A 74 -1.92 -0.37 -15.06
N PHE A 75 -3.04 -0.42 -14.33
CA PHE A 75 -3.16 -1.24 -13.13
C PHE A 75 -4.58 -1.81 -12.99
N PRO A 76 -4.78 -3.11 -12.71
CA PRO A 76 -3.76 -4.16 -12.50
C PRO A 76 -3.11 -4.67 -13.81
N PRO A 77 -1.97 -5.33 -13.72
CA PRO A 77 -1.20 -5.78 -14.90
C PRO A 77 -1.94 -6.82 -15.77
N GLU A 78 -2.87 -7.56 -15.21
CA GLU A 78 -3.64 -8.63 -15.89
C GLU A 78 -4.77 -8.10 -16.80
N LEU A 79 -4.97 -6.79 -16.85
CA LEU A 79 -6.02 -6.19 -17.69
C LEU A 79 -5.84 -6.53 -19.17
N SER A 80 -6.93 -6.96 -19.79
CA SER A 80 -6.95 -7.19 -21.23
C SER A 80 -6.70 -5.89 -22.03
N PRO A 81 -6.14 -5.96 -23.24
CA PRO A 81 -5.90 -4.77 -24.07
C PRO A 81 -7.17 -3.94 -24.34
N ARG A 82 -8.33 -4.59 -24.43
CA ARG A 82 -9.62 -3.90 -24.60
C ARG A 82 -10.00 -3.11 -23.36
N ALA A 83 -9.84 -3.72 -22.18
CA ALA A 83 -10.10 -3.05 -20.90
C ALA A 83 -9.15 -1.86 -20.69
N ARG A 84 -7.86 -1.98 -21.03
CA ARG A 84 -6.89 -0.87 -20.97
C ARG A 84 -7.31 0.32 -21.81
N ARG A 85 -7.76 0.09 -23.07
CA ARG A 85 -8.27 1.17 -23.93
C ARG A 85 -9.46 1.88 -23.34
N LEU A 86 -10.43 1.13 -22.79
CA LEU A 86 -11.63 1.67 -22.18
C LEU A 86 -11.33 2.50 -20.92
N LEU A 87 -10.38 2.02 -20.10
CA LEU A 87 -10.03 2.65 -18.83
C LEU A 87 -9.04 3.80 -18.97
N PHE A 88 -8.29 3.89 -20.06
CA PHE A 88 -7.25 4.90 -20.27
C PHE A 88 -7.75 6.37 -20.18
N PRO A 89 -8.94 6.76 -20.66
CA PRO A 89 -9.44 8.11 -20.50
C PRO A 89 -9.80 8.49 -19.07
N LEU A 90 -9.95 7.50 -18.18
CA LEU A 90 -10.41 7.75 -16.81
C LEU A 90 -9.27 8.36 -15.96
N ALA A 91 -9.60 9.43 -15.26
CA ALA A 91 -8.69 10.10 -14.33
C ALA A 91 -9.33 10.15 -12.94
N ALA A 92 -8.75 9.43 -11.98
CA ALA A 92 -9.16 9.50 -10.58
C ALA A 92 -8.84 10.86 -9.94
N GLY A 93 -7.86 11.57 -10.45
CA GLY A 93 -7.35 12.82 -9.88
C GLY A 93 -8.38 13.95 -9.73
N ARG A 94 -9.50 13.89 -10.45
CA ARG A 94 -10.62 14.84 -10.27
C ARG A 94 -11.46 14.56 -9.02
N PHE A 95 -11.47 13.32 -8.55
CA PHE A 95 -12.31 12.86 -7.43
C PHE A 95 -11.52 12.74 -6.13
N LEU A 96 -10.25 12.35 -6.20
CA LEU A 96 -9.42 12.10 -5.04
C LEU A 96 -9.33 13.30 -4.07
N PRO A 97 -9.11 14.56 -4.52
CA PRO A 97 -9.10 15.70 -3.61
C PRO A 97 -10.45 15.95 -2.90
N ARG A 98 -11.57 15.54 -3.53
CA ARG A 98 -12.91 15.69 -2.92
C ARG A 98 -13.15 14.73 -1.75
N VAL A 99 -12.32 13.70 -1.64
CA VAL A 99 -12.35 12.72 -0.55
C VAL A 99 -11.08 12.80 0.31
N ASP A 100 -10.48 14.00 0.35
CA ASP A 100 -9.34 14.34 1.19
C ASP A 100 -8.09 13.46 0.92
N VAL A 101 -7.89 13.05 -0.33
CA VAL A 101 -6.68 12.35 -0.78
C VAL A 101 -5.75 13.36 -1.45
N HIS A 102 -4.52 13.45 -0.94
CA HIS A 102 -3.50 14.39 -1.35
C HIS A 102 -2.37 13.67 -2.08
N PRO A 103 -1.86 14.24 -3.18
CA PRO A 103 -0.72 13.64 -3.88
C PRO A 103 0.55 13.72 -3.03
N ILE A 104 1.41 12.74 -3.21
CA ILE A 104 2.79 12.77 -2.78
C ILE A 104 3.67 12.37 -3.96
N SER A 105 4.38 13.35 -4.49
CA SER A 105 5.27 13.16 -5.63
C SER A 105 6.67 12.74 -5.16
N SER A 106 7.33 11.89 -5.95
CA SER A 106 8.74 11.58 -5.77
C SER A 106 9.59 12.53 -6.62
N ALA A 107 10.64 13.12 -6.06
CA ALA A 107 11.59 13.93 -6.81
C ALA A 107 12.55 13.12 -7.70
N SER A 108 12.63 11.80 -7.49
CA SER A 108 13.62 10.92 -8.16
C SER A 108 13.01 9.84 -9.03
N THR A 109 11.69 9.63 -8.96
CA THR A 109 10.97 8.62 -9.76
C THR A 109 9.68 9.19 -10.32
N ALA A 110 9.33 8.77 -11.53
CA ALA A 110 8.08 9.13 -12.20
C ALA A 110 7.57 7.93 -13.01
N ARG A 111 6.45 8.09 -13.70
CA ARG A 111 6.00 7.16 -14.74
C ARG A 111 6.37 7.70 -16.12
N LEU A 112 6.64 6.80 -17.06
CA LEU A 112 6.90 7.22 -18.44
C LEU A 112 5.77 8.11 -18.98
N PHE A 113 4.53 7.82 -18.59
CA PHE A 113 3.36 8.65 -18.91
C PHE A 113 3.60 10.14 -18.63
N GLU A 114 4.21 10.46 -17.49
CA GLU A 114 4.40 11.85 -17.09
C GLU A 114 5.43 12.56 -17.97
N LEU A 115 6.51 11.85 -18.35
CA LEU A 115 7.51 12.40 -19.25
C LEU A 115 6.88 12.74 -20.63
N VAL A 116 6.17 11.78 -21.21
CA VAL A 116 5.59 11.97 -22.56
C VAL A 116 4.42 12.96 -22.55
N ALA A 117 3.70 13.07 -21.43
CA ALA A 117 2.58 14.01 -21.31
C ALA A 117 3.02 15.48 -21.18
N VAL A 118 4.19 15.74 -20.62
CA VAL A 118 4.74 17.11 -20.47
C VAL A 118 5.23 17.68 -21.79
N ALA A 119 5.75 16.85 -22.70
CA ALA A 119 6.27 17.26 -23.98
C ALA A 119 5.65 16.48 -25.15
N PRO A 120 4.33 16.63 -25.39
CA PRO A 120 3.59 15.79 -26.35
C PRO A 120 4.08 15.95 -27.80
N GLU A 121 4.58 17.12 -28.18
CA GLU A 121 5.06 17.42 -29.52
C GLU A 121 6.56 17.11 -29.72
N ALA A 122 7.29 16.81 -28.66
CA ALA A 122 8.70 16.50 -28.76
C ALA A 122 8.95 15.17 -29.48
N PRO A 123 10.08 15.03 -30.20
CA PRO A 123 10.51 13.74 -30.72
C PRO A 123 10.58 12.71 -29.59
N LEU A 124 10.09 11.51 -29.85
CA LEU A 124 9.99 10.48 -28.82
C LEU A 124 11.37 10.12 -28.23
N ALA A 125 12.41 10.12 -29.09
CA ALA A 125 13.76 9.79 -28.69
C ALA A 125 14.40 10.80 -27.71
N ASP A 126 13.90 12.04 -27.68
CA ASP A 126 14.41 13.10 -26.79
C ASP A 126 13.78 13.03 -25.39
N VAL A 127 12.67 12.33 -25.27
CA VAL A 127 11.87 12.29 -24.03
C VAL A 127 11.94 10.92 -23.35
N VAL A 128 11.90 9.86 -24.15
CA VAL A 128 11.78 8.49 -23.66
C VAL A 128 13.18 7.87 -23.44
N PRO A 129 13.40 7.25 -22.27
CA PRO A 129 14.63 6.50 -22.03
C PRO A 129 14.91 5.45 -23.11
N GLY A 130 16.15 5.33 -23.55
CA GLY A 130 16.56 4.43 -24.65
C GLY A 130 16.06 2.99 -24.46
N ARG A 131 16.06 2.49 -23.23
CA ARG A 131 15.55 1.14 -22.88
C ARG A 131 14.06 0.92 -23.17
N LEU A 132 13.26 1.99 -23.27
CA LEU A 132 11.82 1.92 -23.52
C LEU A 132 11.45 2.24 -24.98
N LEU A 133 12.38 2.73 -25.80
CA LEU A 133 12.13 3.05 -27.21
C LEU A 133 11.82 1.80 -28.05
N SER A 134 12.63 0.74 -27.93
CA SER A 134 12.41 -0.53 -28.63
C SER A 134 11.09 -1.18 -28.24
N PRO A 135 10.75 -1.36 -26.94
CA PRO A 135 9.44 -1.87 -26.52
C PRO A 135 8.25 -1.08 -27.09
N LEU A 136 8.33 0.24 -27.16
CA LEU A 136 7.27 1.08 -27.73
C LEU A 136 7.12 0.86 -29.25
N ARG A 137 8.21 0.76 -30.00
CA ARG A 137 8.20 0.48 -31.45
C ARG A 137 7.71 -0.94 -31.76
N GLU A 138 8.18 -1.92 -31.02
CA GLU A 138 7.74 -3.31 -31.14
C GLU A 138 6.25 -3.44 -30.88
N ARG A 139 5.72 -2.73 -29.87
CA ARG A 139 4.29 -2.68 -29.58
C ARG A 139 3.50 -2.10 -30.74
N SER A 140 3.99 -1.05 -31.40
CA SER A 140 3.36 -0.48 -32.60
C SER A 140 3.30 -1.49 -33.74
N ALA A 141 4.45 -2.12 -34.06
CA ALA A 141 4.54 -3.12 -35.12
C ALA A 141 3.60 -4.31 -34.86
N ALA A 142 3.58 -4.84 -33.62
CA ALA A 142 2.68 -5.94 -33.22
C ALA A 142 1.18 -5.59 -33.33
N ARG A 143 0.83 -4.29 -33.39
CA ARG A 143 -0.54 -3.78 -33.51
C ARG A 143 -0.86 -3.26 -34.92
N GLY A 144 0.06 -3.34 -35.87
CA GLY A 144 -0.09 -2.75 -37.19
C GLY A 144 -0.21 -1.22 -37.17
N LEU A 145 0.33 -0.56 -36.14
CA LEU A 145 0.37 0.89 -36.01
C LEU A 145 1.66 1.46 -36.60
N PRO A 146 1.65 2.71 -37.11
CA PRO A 146 2.89 3.37 -37.49
C PRO A 146 3.78 3.53 -36.27
N PRO A 147 5.12 3.49 -36.42
CA PRO A 147 6.05 3.70 -35.33
C PRO A 147 5.82 5.09 -34.71
N PRO A 148 5.81 5.21 -33.37
CA PRO A 148 5.61 6.48 -32.73
C PRO A 148 6.84 7.36 -32.91
N GLU A 149 6.63 8.54 -33.49
CA GLU A 149 7.70 9.54 -33.73
C GLU A 149 7.72 10.60 -32.65
N ARG A 150 6.53 10.98 -32.15
CA ARG A 150 6.36 12.00 -31.11
C ARG A 150 5.78 11.39 -29.83
N SER A 151 6.02 12.06 -28.72
CA SER A 151 5.51 11.65 -27.42
C SER A 151 3.99 11.43 -27.41
N ARG A 152 3.22 12.31 -28.04
CA ARG A 152 1.74 12.18 -28.14
C ARG A 152 1.27 10.90 -28.81
N ASP A 153 2.07 10.32 -29.71
CA ASP A 153 1.68 9.12 -30.43
C ASP A 153 1.58 7.90 -29.51
N THR A 154 2.27 7.96 -28.36
CA THR A 154 2.24 6.93 -27.32
C THR A 154 1.12 7.11 -26.28
N LEU A 155 0.46 8.28 -26.22
CA LEU A 155 -0.59 8.59 -25.23
C LEU A 155 -1.93 7.90 -25.57
N ARG A 156 -1.86 6.58 -25.78
CA ARG A 156 -2.99 5.70 -26.15
C ARG A 156 -3.04 4.49 -25.25
N GLY A 157 -4.23 3.89 -25.13
CA GLY A 157 -4.45 2.70 -24.31
C GLY A 157 -3.64 1.46 -24.73
N GLU A 158 -3.17 1.41 -25.99
CA GLU A 158 -2.31 0.35 -26.51
C GLU A 158 -0.95 0.28 -25.82
N TYR A 159 -0.47 1.41 -25.30
CA TYR A 159 0.82 1.55 -24.61
C TYR A 159 0.67 1.67 -23.09
N ALA A 160 -0.56 1.52 -22.57
CA ALA A 160 -0.84 1.84 -21.17
C ALA A 160 0.08 1.14 -20.17
N ASP A 161 0.43 -0.13 -20.39
CA ASP A 161 1.38 -0.87 -19.55
C ASP A 161 2.80 -0.29 -19.62
N LEU A 162 3.30 0.03 -20.81
CA LEU A 162 4.62 0.66 -21.02
C LEU A 162 4.66 2.09 -20.46
N LEU A 163 3.57 2.84 -20.58
CA LEU A 163 3.47 4.19 -20.02
C LEU A 163 3.52 4.17 -18.47
N TRP A 164 3.18 3.05 -17.84
CA TRP A 164 3.27 2.88 -16.38
C TRP A 164 4.61 2.37 -15.90
N GLU A 165 5.57 2.10 -16.80
CA GLU A 165 6.92 1.78 -16.42
C GLU A 165 7.57 2.92 -15.61
N PRO A 166 8.27 2.59 -14.51
CA PRO A 166 8.97 3.58 -13.73
C PRO A 166 10.17 4.14 -14.50
N VAL A 167 10.37 5.44 -14.38
CA VAL A 167 11.55 6.15 -14.86
C VAL A 167 12.22 6.86 -13.69
N SER A 168 13.53 6.93 -13.73
CA SER A 168 14.36 7.47 -12.65
C SER A 168 14.98 8.80 -13.05
N ARG A 169 15.36 9.60 -12.06
CA ARG A 169 16.12 10.84 -12.29
C ARG A 169 17.41 10.52 -13.07
N GLY A 170 17.66 11.30 -14.11
CA GLY A 170 18.73 11.04 -15.09
C GLY A 170 18.22 10.39 -16.37
N GLU A 171 16.99 9.89 -16.39
CA GLU A 171 16.30 9.46 -17.60
C GLU A 171 15.34 10.56 -18.05
N GLY A 172 15.42 10.99 -19.31
CA GLY A 172 14.61 12.08 -19.86
C GLY A 172 15.12 13.50 -19.51
N PRO A 173 14.34 14.54 -19.84
CA PRO A 173 14.81 15.94 -19.75
C PRO A 173 15.01 16.43 -18.30
N ASP A 174 16.10 17.16 -18.05
CA ASP A 174 16.39 17.78 -16.73
C ASP A 174 15.31 18.76 -16.28
N SER A 175 14.70 19.49 -17.22
CA SER A 175 13.61 20.43 -16.94
C SER A 175 12.40 19.73 -16.31
N PHE A 176 12.07 18.52 -16.75
CA PHE A 176 11.03 17.69 -16.15
C PHE A 176 11.37 17.37 -14.69
N TRP A 177 12.59 16.93 -14.40
CA TRP A 177 13.01 16.56 -13.06
C TRP A 177 13.07 17.75 -12.10
N SER A 178 13.46 18.93 -12.60
CA SER A 178 13.45 20.18 -11.84
C SER A 178 12.02 20.58 -11.45
N ALA A 179 11.08 20.55 -12.39
CA ALA A 179 9.66 20.82 -12.12
C ALA A 179 9.06 19.79 -11.16
N ARG A 180 9.44 18.51 -11.31
CA ARG A 180 8.98 17.43 -10.43
C ARG A 180 9.49 17.59 -8.99
N ALA A 181 10.75 17.98 -8.81
CA ALA A 181 11.31 18.26 -7.47
C ALA A 181 10.57 19.43 -6.79
N THR A 182 10.23 20.48 -7.54
CA THR A 182 9.42 21.59 -7.05
C THR A 182 8.03 21.11 -6.60
N ARG A 183 7.36 20.29 -7.40
CA ARG A 183 6.06 19.69 -7.07
C ARG A 183 6.15 18.82 -5.82
N ALA A 184 7.13 17.90 -5.75
CA ALA A 184 7.34 17.05 -4.58
C ALA A 184 7.52 17.85 -3.30
N THR A 185 8.21 19.00 -3.38
CA THR A 185 8.37 19.93 -2.26
C THR A 185 7.05 20.58 -1.86
N ALA A 186 6.22 20.96 -2.83
CA ALA A 186 4.91 21.57 -2.58
C ALA A 186 3.95 20.56 -1.94
N ASP A 187 3.84 19.34 -2.50
CA ASP A 187 3.02 18.25 -1.96
C ASP A 187 3.42 17.93 -0.52
N PHE A 188 4.72 17.83 -0.26
CA PHE A 188 5.23 17.57 1.09
C PHE A 188 4.87 18.69 2.08
N ARG A 189 4.95 19.97 1.67
CA ARG A 189 4.54 21.11 2.50
C ARG A 189 3.05 21.05 2.82
N GLU A 190 2.22 20.70 1.86
CA GLU A 190 0.78 20.53 2.08
C GLU A 190 0.50 19.49 3.17
N LEU A 191 1.15 18.32 3.14
CA LEU A 191 1.00 17.30 4.18
C LEU A 191 1.48 17.80 5.57
N VAL A 192 2.56 18.55 5.61
CA VAL A 192 3.06 19.20 6.85
C VAL A 192 2.02 20.18 7.40
N ASP A 193 1.42 21.00 6.55
CA ASP A 193 0.44 22.01 6.96
C ASP A 193 -0.87 21.39 7.43
N LEU A 194 -1.29 20.27 6.85
CA LEU A 194 -2.41 19.47 7.34
C LEU A 194 -2.19 19.06 8.81
N LEU A 195 -1.04 18.47 9.12
CA LEU A 195 -0.72 18.08 10.50
C LEU A 195 -0.63 19.28 11.44
N ARG A 196 0.03 20.38 11.03
CA ARG A 196 0.15 21.61 11.82
C ARG A 196 -1.20 22.26 12.14
N THR A 197 -2.16 22.10 11.26
CA THR A 197 -3.53 22.60 11.46
C THR A 197 -4.41 21.63 12.23
N GLY A 198 -3.82 20.58 12.84
CA GLY A 198 -4.54 19.60 13.64
C GLY A 198 -5.36 18.61 12.81
N ARG A 199 -5.09 18.47 11.51
CA ARG A 199 -5.75 17.46 10.68
C ARG A 199 -5.08 16.10 10.89
N SER A 200 -5.88 15.03 10.84
CA SER A 200 -5.36 13.67 10.89
C SER A 200 -4.98 13.19 9.49
N LEU A 201 -3.82 12.57 9.36
CA LEU A 201 -3.25 12.15 8.08
C LEU A 201 -2.87 10.67 8.12
N LEU A 202 -3.31 9.89 7.13
CA LEU A 202 -2.86 8.52 6.93
C LEU A 202 -1.74 8.49 5.90
N VAL A 203 -0.66 7.82 6.26
CA VAL A 203 0.51 7.58 5.41
C VAL A 203 0.91 6.11 5.47
N PHE A 204 1.55 5.64 4.41
CA PHE A 204 2.28 4.38 4.40
C PHE A 204 3.77 4.69 4.53
N PRO A 205 4.36 4.50 5.72
CA PRO A 205 5.74 4.91 5.97
C PRO A 205 6.78 4.17 5.13
N GLU A 206 6.46 2.97 4.64
CA GLU A 206 7.28 2.20 3.69
C GLU A 206 7.30 2.82 2.28
N GLY A 207 6.27 3.61 1.93
CA GLY A 207 6.14 4.33 0.65
C GLY A 207 5.87 3.47 -0.57
N ARG A 208 5.83 2.15 -0.42
CA ARG A 208 5.44 1.16 -1.44
C ARG A 208 4.99 -0.12 -0.75
N PRO A 209 4.15 -0.94 -1.41
CA PRO A 209 3.84 -2.27 -0.90
C PRO A 209 5.11 -3.10 -0.71
N SER A 210 5.15 -3.87 0.37
CA SER A 210 6.23 -4.82 0.62
C SER A 210 6.26 -5.88 -0.49
N PRO A 211 7.40 -6.11 -1.16
CA PRO A 211 7.49 -7.09 -2.23
C PRO A 211 7.58 -8.54 -1.72
N ASP A 212 7.97 -8.73 -0.47
CA ASP A 212 8.36 -10.02 0.10
C ASP A 212 7.71 -10.32 1.46
N GLY A 213 6.86 -9.44 1.97
CA GLY A 213 6.18 -9.60 3.26
C GLY A 213 6.94 -9.02 4.44
N GLU A 214 8.21 -8.68 4.30
CA GLU A 214 8.96 -8.03 5.37
C GLU A 214 8.47 -6.61 5.62
N LEU A 215 8.53 -6.17 6.88
CA LEU A 215 8.34 -4.78 7.21
C LEU A 215 9.62 -4.02 6.81
N GLY A 216 9.54 -3.33 5.68
CA GLY A 216 10.68 -2.64 5.08
C GLY A 216 11.13 -1.41 5.85
N PRO A 217 12.32 -0.86 5.49
CA PRO A 217 12.80 0.38 6.08
C PRO A 217 11.83 1.52 5.79
N LEU A 218 11.64 2.39 6.78
CA LEU A 218 10.75 3.53 6.64
C LEU A 218 11.41 4.62 5.77
N ARG A 219 10.59 5.35 5.04
CA ARG A 219 11.09 6.44 4.20
C ARG A 219 11.58 7.62 5.04
N ARG A 220 12.75 8.14 4.74
CA ARG A 220 13.33 9.33 5.41
C ARG A 220 12.39 10.54 5.44
N GLY A 221 11.46 10.63 4.49
CA GLY A 221 10.42 11.66 4.48
C GLY A 221 9.47 11.61 5.67
N LEU A 222 9.28 10.45 6.29
CA LEU A 222 8.42 10.32 7.47
C LEU A 222 8.96 11.11 8.66
N ASP A 223 10.25 10.98 8.97
CA ASP A 223 10.89 11.71 10.05
C ASP A 223 10.80 13.25 9.82
N ALA A 224 11.04 13.68 8.59
CA ALA A 224 10.87 15.09 8.22
C ALA A 224 9.39 15.56 8.34
N LEU A 225 8.43 14.71 7.99
CA LEU A 225 7.00 14.98 8.12
C LEU A 225 6.60 15.13 9.59
N VAL A 226 7.05 14.24 10.46
CA VAL A 226 6.76 14.28 11.90
C VAL A 226 7.42 15.50 12.56
N ARG A 227 8.71 15.75 12.30
CA ARG A 227 9.42 16.89 12.88
C ARG A 227 8.81 18.25 12.47
N ARG A 228 8.39 18.38 11.21
CA ARG A 228 7.83 19.65 10.70
C ARG A 228 6.32 19.76 10.94
N GLY A 229 5.59 18.68 10.80
CA GLY A 229 4.13 18.64 10.97
C GLY A 229 3.69 18.63 12.43
N LYS A 230 4.56 18.13 13.32
CA LYS A 230 4.34 18.05 14.78
C LYS A 230 2.99 17.40 15.14
N PRO A 231 2.69 16.19 14.63
CA PRO A 231 1.48 15.48 15.04
C PRO A 231 1.48 15.27 16.55
N GLU A 232 0.31 15.38 17.18
CA GLU A 232 0.19 15.13 18.62
C GLU A 232 0.44 13.66 18.96
N ARG A 233 0.05 12.78 18.06
CA ARG A 233 0.10 11.31 18.26
C ARG A 233 0.36 10.59 16.94
N ILE A 234 0.92 9.39 17.07
CA ILE A 234 1.03 8.42 15.99
C ILE A 234 0.14 7.21 16.34
N LEU A 235 -0.71 6.79 15.39
CA LEU A 235 -1.49 5.57 15.47
C LEU A 235 -0.91 4.55 14.50
N PRO A 236 -0.25 3.49 14.98
CA PRO A 236 0.18 2.41 14.12
C PRO A 236 -1.02 1.57 13.69
N VAL A 237 -1.08 1.22 12.41
CA VAL A 237 -2.13 0.37 11.83
C VAL A 237 -1.45 -0.74 11.04
N THR A 238 -1.87 -1.98 11.26
CA THR A 238 -1.33 -3.12 10.53
C THR A 238 -2.40 -3.92 9.83
N LEU A 239 -2.03 -4.47 8.69
CA LEU A 239 -2.83 -5.43 7.94
C LEU A 239 -2.01 -6.71 7.76
N ALA A 240 -2.63 -7.83 8.09
CA ALA A 240 -2.12 -9.15 7.74
C ALA A 240 -3.11 -9.81 6.78
N TYR A 241 -2.60 -10.21 5.60
CA TYR A 241 -3.38 -10.91 4.58
C TYR A 241 -3.19 -12.41 4.74
N ASP A 242 -4.28 -13.13 4.85
CA ASP A 242 -4.27 -14.59 4.88
C ASP A 242 -5.00 -15.16 3.63
N PRO A 243 -4.26 -15.45 2.55
CA PRO A 243 -4.80 -16.10 1.37
C PRO A 243 -4.97 -17.62 1.54
N LEU A 244 -4.40 -18.22 2.61
CA LEU A 244 -4.48 -19.64 2.90
C LEU A 244 -5.76 -20.03 3.63
N VAL A 245 -6.87 -19.40 3.26
CA VAL A 245 -8.22 -19.71 3.72
C VAL A 245 -9.11 -20.09 2.53
N ARG A 246 -10.15 -20.88 2.79
CA ARG A 246 -11.13 -21.21 1.75
C ARG A 246 -11.96 -20.01 1.34
N GLY A 247 -12.07 -19.80 0.04
CA GLY A 247 -12.88 -18.73 -0.53
C GLY A 247 -12.13 -17.40 -0.59
N ARG A 248 -12.68 -16.36 0.07
CA ARG A 248 -12.09 -15.00 0.01
C ARG A 248 -10.93 -14.85 0.97
N THR A 249 -9.84 -14.23 0.51
CA THR A 249 -8.71 -13.86 1.36
C THR A 249 -9.20 -13.18 2.64
N GLU A 250 -8.70 -13.62 3.78
CA GLU A 250 -8.96 -13.00 5.06
C GLU A 250 -7.95 -11.87 5.30
N ILE A 251 -8.42 -10.75 5.85
CA ILE A 251 -7.58 -9.62 6.23
C ILE A 251 -7.80 -9.37 7.71
N VAL A 252 -6.74 -9.43 8.49
CA VAL A 252 -6.75 -9.02 9.89
C VAL A 252 -6.23 -7.60 9.97
N LEU A 253 -7.10 -6.68 10.36
CA LEU A 253 -6.80 -5.27 10.55
C LEU A 253 -6.68 -4.98 12.05
N VAL A 254 -5.56 -4.40 12.45
CA VAL A 254 -5.29 -4.01 13.84
C VAL A 254 -4.99 -2.52 13.92
N PHE A 255 -5.63 -1.85 14.87
CA PHE A 255 -5.24 -0.51 15.31
C PHE A 255 -4.46 -0.66 16.60
N GLY A 256 -3.17 -0.35 16.54
CA GLY A 256 -2.28 -0.43 17.69
C GLY A 256 -2.50 0.68 18.70
N GLU A 257 -1.69 0.71 19.72
CA GLU A 257 -1.72 1.77 20.72
C GLU A 257 -1.10 3.07 20.17
N THR A 258 -1.78 4.18 20.42
CA THR A 258 -1.26 5.49 20.05
C THR A 258 -0.11 5.89 20.96
N PHE A 259 0.94 6.47 20.39
CA PHE A 259 2.06 7.01 21.14
C PHE A 259 2.39 8.45 20.70
N SER A 260 3.08 9.20 21.55
CA SER A 260 3.60 10.51 21.20
C SER A 260 4.88 10.37 20.39
N PRO A 261 5.08 11.16 19.32
CA PRO A 261 6.31 11.11 18.55
C PRO A 261 7.54 11.32 19.45
N PRO A 262 8.55 10.44 19.40
CA PRO A 262 9.78 10.67 20.15
C PRO A 262 10.59 11.81 19.51
N GLY A 263 11.43 12.46 20.29
CA GLY A 263 12.33 13.52 19.79
C GLY A 263 13.37 12.97 18.81
N GLU A 264 13.85 11.75 19.08
CA GLU A 264 14.81 10.98 18.26
C GLU A 264 14.38 9.51 18.18
N GLY A 265 14.92 8.76 17.22
CA GLY A 265 14.64 7.33 17.07
C GLY A 265 13.21 7.02 16.60
N LEU A 266 12.58 7.91 15.85
CA LEU A 266 11.18 7.72 15.36
C LEU A 266 11.02 6.42 14.55
N GLU A 267 11.99 6.12 13.68
CA GLU A 267 11.91 4.93 12.82
C GLU A 267 11.87 3.66 13.66
N GLU A 268 12.77 3.55 14.64
CA GLU A 268 12.88 2.42 15.54
C GLU A 268 11.64 2.25 16.41
N ALA A 269 11.15 3.34 17.00
CA ALA A 269 9.95 3.35 17.82
C ALA A 269 8.70 2.96 17.02
N LEU A 270 8.56 3.45 15.79
CA LEU A 270 7.43 3.13 14.94
C LEU A 270 7.48 1.69 14.42
N LEU A 271 8.66 1.21 14.01
CA LEU A 271 8.84 -0.19 13.60
C LEU A 271 8.48 -1.15 14.72
N ASP A 272 8.93 -0.89 15.94
CA ASP A 272 8.58 -1.68 17.11
C ASP A 272 7.07 -1.66 17.40
N CYS A 273 6.43 -0.50 17.31
CA CYS A 273 4.97 -0.40 17.45
C CYS A 273 4.22 -1.15 16.35
N LEU A 274 4.67 -1.09 15.08
CA LEU A 274 4.05 -1.81 13.99
C LEU A 274 4.22 -3.34 14.15
N LYS A 275 5.41 -3.80 14.55
CA LYS A 275 5.65 -5.22 14.85
C LYS A 275 4.74 -5.72 15.96
N ARG A 276 4.64 -4.97 17.07
CA ARG A 276 3.74 -5.31 18.18
C ARG A 276 2.27 -5.29 17.80
N ALA A 277 1.86 -4.42 16.89
CA ALA A 277 0.49 -4.36 16.40
C ALA A 277 0.17 -5.44 15.34
N THR A 278 1.17 -6.14 14.79
CA THR A 278 0.93 -7.16 13.76
C THR A 278 0.31 -8.41 14.37
N ALA A 279 -0.88 -8.77 13.89
CA ALA A 279 -1.57 -9.99 14.30
C ALA A 279 -1.00 -11.20 13.57
N LEU A 280 -0.83 -12.28 14.30
CA LEU A 280 -0.51 -13.59 13.73
C LEU A 280 -1.73 -14.19 13.05
N THR A 281 -1.59 -14.62 11.80
CA THR A 281 -2.61 -15.41 11.08
C THR A 281 -2.22 -16.89 11.02
N THR A 282 -3.22 -17.74 10.81
CA THR A 282 -2.96 -19.19 10.63
C THR A 282 -2.14 -19.46 9.38
N GLY A 283 -2.42 -18.74 8.28
CA GLY A 283 -1.69 -18.91 7.03
C GLY A 283 -0.22 -18.53 7.15
N GLN A 284 0.13 -17.46 7.87
CA GLN A 284 1.52 -17.09 8.15
C GLN A 284 2.25 -18.18 8.93
N PHE A 285 1.63 -18.73 9.98
CA PHE A 285 2.20 -19.83 10.75
C PHE A 285 2.41 -21.08 9.89
N VAL A 286 1.40 -21.50 9.12
CA VAL A 286 1.49 -22.65 8.21
C VAL A 286 2.60 -22.45 7.19
N ALA A 287 2.68 -21.27 6.58
CA ALA A 287 3.71 -20.95 5.59
C ALA A 287 5.12 -21.00 6.19
N HIS A 288 5.31 -20.48 7.41
CA HIS A 288 6.58 -20.55 8.13
C HIS A 288 7.00 -22.00 8.40
N GLU A 289 6.10 -22.85 8.91
CA GLU A 289 6.40 -24.25 9.17
C GLU A 289 6.75 -24.99 7.87
N LEU A 290 5.95 -24.82 6.81
CA LEU A 290 6.20 -25.47 5.51
C LEU A 290 7.50 -24.98 4.86
N ALA A 291 7.82 -23.70 4.93
CA ALA A 291 9.08 -23.15 4.42
C ALA A 291 10.31 -23.70 5.17
N ALA A 292 10.14 -24.03 6.46
CA ALA A 292 11.17 -24.68 7.27
C ALA A 292 11.19 -26.22 7.14
N GLY A 293 10.37 -26.80 6.23
CA GLY A 293 10.27 -28.24 6.03
C GLY A 293 9.60 -29.00 7.20
N ARG A 294 8.83 -28.29 8.03
CA ARG A 294 8.13 -28.87 9.16
C ARG A 294 6.64 -29.01 8.90
N GLU A 295 6.02 -30.03 9.50
CA GLU A 295 4.57 -30.20 9.44
C GLU A 295 3.89 -29.25 10.46
N PRO A 296 2.94 -28.39 10.03
CA PRO A 296 2.21 -27.53 10.93
C PRO A 296 1.41 -28.30 11.96
N HIS A 297 1.66 -28.09 13.25
CA HIS A 297 1.02 -28.84 14.33
C HIS A 297 0.24 -27.93 15.28
N PRO A 298 -0.99 -28.32 15.76
CA PRO A 298 -1.81 -27.50 16.66
C PRO A 298 -1.13 -27.06 17.95
N ALA A 299 -0.27 -27.92 18.53
CA ALA A 299 0.47 -27.58 19.75
C ALA A 299 1.54 -26.51 19.48
N ALA A 300 2.24 -26.56 18.34
CA ALA A 300 3.21 -25.54 17.95
C ALA A 300 2.52 -24.18 17.71
N LEU A 301 1.36 -24.17 17.03
CA LEU A 301 0.55 -22.96 16.90
C LEU A 301 0.10 -22.42 18.27
N ALA A 302 -0.30 -23.29 19.20
CA ALA A 302 -0.68 -22.86 20.54
C ALA A 302 0.47 -22.16 21.27
N ALA A 303 1.67 -22.74 21.24
CA ALA A 303 2.86 -22.14 21.84
C ALA A 303 3.22 -20.80 21.23
N GLU A 304 3.09 -20.66 19.90
CA GLU A 304 3.31 -19.39 19.19
C GLU A 304 2.30 -18.31 19.60
N LEU A 305 1.04 -18.69 19.74
CA LEU A 305 -0.01 -17.76 20.21
C LEU A 305 0.21 -17.32 21.66
N GLU A 306 0.71 -18.18 22.51
CA GLU A 306 1.08 -17.83 23.90
C GLU A 306 2.29 -16.88 23.91
N SER A 307 3.32 -17.16 23.12
CA SER A 307 4.45 -16.26 22.93
C SER A 307 4.01 -14.87 22.43
N SER A 308 3.14 -14.83 21.43
CA SER A 308 2.57 -13.58 20.90
C SER A 308 1.78 -12.79 21.97
N ARG A 309 1.01 -13.47 22.80
CA ARG A 309 0.29 -12.82 23.93
C ARG A 309 1.24 -12.28 24.98
N ALA A 310 2.27 -13.05 25.33
CA ALA A 310 3.29 -12.61 26.29
C ALA A 310 4.03 -11.34 25.83
N LEU A 311 4.16 -11.15 24.51
CA LEU A 311 4.71 -9.94 23.89
C LEU A 311 3.67 -8.82 23.69
N GLY A 312 2.45 -8.99 24.19
CA GLY A 312 1.36 -8.02 24.04
C GLY A 312 0.82 -7.90 22.61
N ARG A 313 1.12 -8.86 21.73
CA ARG A 313 0.63 -8.85 20.34
C ARG A 313 -0.83 -9.24 20.24
N PRO A 314 -1.60 -8.67 19.31
CA PRO A 314 -2.99 -9.04 19.11
C PRO A 314 -3.08 -10.47 18.56
N VAL A 315 -3.91 -11.26 19.20
CA VAL A 315 -4.21 -12.63 18.79
C VAL A 315 -5.63 -12.68 18.26
N ASP A 316 -5.81 -13.35 17.13
CA ASP A 316 -7.11 -13.62 16.57
C ASP A 316 -7.99 -14.39 17.56
N PRO A 317 -9.17 -13.85 17.94
CA PRO A 317 -10.07 -14.52 18.87
C PRO A 317 -10.49 -15.94 18.45
N VAL A 318 -10.58 -16.20 17.13
CA VAL A 318 -10.90 -17.56 16.60
C VAL A 318 -9.81 -18.56 16.96
N LEU A 319 -8.56 -18.13 17.08
CA LEU A 319 -7.42 -18.97 17.45
C LEU A 319 -7.32 -19.18 18.98
N ALA A 320 -8.11 -18.47 19.76
CA ALA A 320 -8.17 -18.69 21.21
C ALA A 320 -8.79 -20.03 21.59
N ASP A 321 -9.76 -20.50 20.78
CA ASP A 321 -10.39 -21.80 20.98
C ASP A 321 -9.58 -22.95 20.37
N PRO A 322 -9.25 -24.03 21.13
CA PRO A 322 -8.47 -25.17 20.61
C PRO A 322 -9.10 -25.88 19.40
N ALA A 323 -10.43 -26.03 19.41
CA ALA A 323 -11.15 -26.66 18.29
C ALA A 323 -11.09 -25.77 17.03
N GLY A 324 -11.31 -24.47 17.21
CA GLY A 324 -11.17 -23.47 16.14
C GLY A 324 -9.78 -23.44 15.55
N ARG A 325 -8.72 -23.54 16.37
CA ARG A 325 -7.31 -23.63 15.91
C ARG A 325 -7.08 -24.84 15.03
N ALA A 326 -7.51 -26.04 15.47
CA ALA A 326 -7.31 -27.27 14.72
C ALA A 326 -7.99 -27.21 13.33
N VAL A 327 -9.22 -26.71 13.29
CA VAL A 327 -9.97 -26.53 12.03
C VAL A 327 -9.27 -25.55 11.10
N LYS A 328 -8.87 -24.39 11.62
CA LYS A 328 -8.18 -23.37 10.82
C LYS A 328 -6.82 -23.83 10.33
N LEU A 329 -6.08 -24.55 11.14
CA LEU A 329 -4.77 -25.12 10.75
C LEU A 329 -4.92 -26.12 9.61
N ALA A 330 -5.86 -27.07 9.72
CA ALA A 330 -6.15 -28.05 8.67
C ALA A 330 -6.62 -27.38 7.38
N GLU A 331 -7.48 -26.35 7.49
CA GLU A 331 -7.92 -25.55 6.35
C GLU A 331 -6.75 -24.87 5.64
N ALA A 332 -5.90 -24.14 6.37
CA ALA A 332 -4.78 -23.40 5.83
C ALA A 332 -3.76 -24.35 5.17
N ARG A 333 -3.47 -25.48 5.79
CA ARG A 333 -2.59 -26.49 5.22
C ARG A 333 -3.12 -27.04 3.89
N ALA A 334 -4.40 -27.41 3.83
CA ALA A 334 -5.01 -27.93 2.61
C ALA A 334 -5.04 -26.88 1.48
N VAL A 335 -5.22 -25.59 1.81
CA VAL A 335 -5.19 -24.50 0.82
C VAL A 335 -3.77 -24.22 0.36
N ALA A 336 -2.76 -24.34 1.23
CA ALA A 336 -1.35 -24.12 0.91
C ALA A 336 -0.84 -25.08 -0.20
N GLU A 337 -1.35 -26.30 -0.27
CA GLU A 337 -1.02 -27.26 -1.36
C GLU A 337 -1.41 -26.73 -2.75
N GLY A 338 -2.48 -25.93 -2.83
CA GLY A 338 -2.94 -25.31 -4.08
C GLY A 338 -2.41 -23.89 -4.34
N LYS A 339 -1.62 -23.32 -3.40
CA LYS A 339 -1.06 -21.97 -3.48
C LYS A 339 0.39 -21.89 -3.00
N PRO A 340 1.29 -22.69 -3.56
CA PRO A 340 2.68 -22.73 -3.11
C PRO A 340 3.41 -21.39 -3.30
N GLU A 341 2.96 -20.54 -4.23
CA GLU A 341 3.52 -19.22 -4.50
C GLU A 341 3.31 -18.21 -3.35
N GLU A 342 2.31 -18.41 -2.50
CA GLU A 342 2.05 -17.53 -1.35
C GLU A 342 2.94 -17.86 -0.13
N ILE A 343 3.50 -19.07 -0.07
CA ILE A 343 4.26 -19.56 1.10
C ILE A 343 5.48 -18.69 1.40
N PRO A 344 6.37 -18.35 0.44
CA PRO A 344 7.56 -17.57 0.74
C PRO A 344 7.25 -16.18 1.30
N PHE A 345 6.21 -15.53 0.78
CA PHE A 345 5.79 -14.20 1.23
C PHE A 345 5.27 -14.25 2.67
N LEU A 346 4.34 -15.17 2.96
CA LEU A 346 3.74 -15.30 4.29
C LEU A 346 4.74 -15.73 5.35
N ALA A 347 5.70 -16.62 5.01
CA ALA A 347 6.75 -17.05 5.94
C ALA A 347 7.65 -15.88 6.34
N ARG A 348 8.07 -15.05 5.40
CA ARG A 348 8.86 -13.84 5.71
C ARG A 348 8.06 -12.80 6.50
N GLU A 349 6.79 -12.61 6.19
CA GLU A 349 5.91 -11.73 6.97
C GLU A 349 5.82 -12.19 8.44
N PHE A 350 5.73 -13.51 8.66
CA PHE A 350 5.75 -14.12 9.98
C PHE A 350 7.07 -13.84 10.72
N ASP A 351 8.20 -14.09 10.07
CA ASP A 351 9.54 -13.90 10.66
C ASP A 351 9.82 -12.43 10.96
N SER A 352 9.46 -11.54 10.03
CA SER A 352 9.59 -10.08 10.21
C SER A 352 8.77 -9.54 11.39
N ALA A 353 7.62 -10.12 11.66
CA ALA A 353 6.83 -9.74 12.83
C ALA A 353 7.44 -10.24 14.14
N ARG A 354 8.26 -11.30 14.13
CA ARG A 354 8.93 -11.87 15.33
C ARG A 354 10.26 -11.18 15.67
N SER A 355 11.00 -10.75 14.66
CA SER A 355 12.27 -10.02 14.82
C SER A 355 12.05 -8.61 15.35
#